data_8b49a63a11f5d31d0a926c8d3ea6bccc
#
_entry.id   8b49a63a11f5d31d0a926c8d3ea6bccc
#
_cell.length_a   1.000
_cell.length_b   1.000
_cell.length_c   1.000
_cell.angle_alpha   90.00
_cell.angle_beta   90.00
_cell.angle_gamma   90.00
#
_symmetry.space_group_name_H-M   'P 1'
#
loop_
_entity.id
_entity.type
_entity.pdbx_description
1 polymer ?
#
loop_
_entity_poly.entity_id
_entity_poly.type
_entity_poly.pdbx_seq_one_letter_code
_entity_poly.pdbx_strand_id
1 'polypeptide(L)'
;MSKNLLMTPVEERDSLSLSLASKNRLLAELLSTAEARDYLGPHLKIVTLERNQVLYEQGDRIEYVYFPLDSAVSSLAIMEDGTTLETLMVGQEGFVGISAILGSGICRQWLWVLVSGTAIQLEAKFLDALFVKNENALKSLLRFYRSTIAQVSQRCVCNTRHTVMDRLCCWLLMLHDRVGDSNLRLTQEMIASRLGARRAGITVAAGVLQAMQAIEYRRGQLHITEREVLERAACECYTIMKNEYQFNPLPSRWRNSFSFLAVHE
;
A
#
# COMPACT_ATOMS: atom_id res chain seq x y z
N MET A 1 -16.59 -12.52 -33.17
CA MET A 1 -16.09 -11.26 -33.74
C MET A 1 -14.94 -10.77 -32.81
N SER A 2 -13.71 -11.10 -33.21
CA SER A 2 -12.51 -10.77 -32.50
C SER A 2 -12.23 -9.24 -32.59
N LYS A 3 -12.23 -8.56 -31.47
CA LYS A 3 -11.75 -7.17 -31.44
C LYS A 3 -10.22 -7.18 -31.55
N ASN A 4 -9.71 -6.73 -32.71
CA ASN A 4 -8.33 -6.37 -32.92
C ASN A 4 -7.90 -5.36 -31.84
N LEU A 5 -7.07 -5.80 -30.90
CA LEU A 5 -6.23 -4.87 -30.15
C LEU A 5 -5.17 -4.35 -31.13
N LEU A 6 -5.40 -3.18 -31.69
CA LEU A 6 -4.41 -2.43 -32.46
C LEU A 6 -3.17 -2.26 -31.57
N MET A 7 -2.07 -2.87 -31.97
CA MET A 7 -0.77 -2.68 -31.33
C MET A 7 -0.36 -1.23 -31.59
N THR A 8 -0.44 -0.39 -30.55
CA THR A 8 0.14 0.96 -30.57
C THR A 8 1.64 0.88 -30.83
N PRO A 9 2.25 1.80 -31.61
CA PRO A 9 3.67 1.86 -31.83
C PRO A 9 4.45 1.89 -30.50
N VAL A 10 5.66 1.35 -30.49
CA VAL A 10 6.49 1.23 -29.27
C VAL A 10 6.67 2.59 -28.59
N GLU A 11 6.90 3.66 -29.36
CA GLU A 11 7.06 5.03 -28.84
C GLU A 11 5.80 5.58 -28.12
N GLU A 12 4.60 5.25 -28.59
CA GLU A 12 3.35 5.64 -27.90
C GLU A 12 3.17 4.87 -26.60
N ARG A 13 3.58 3.60 -26.55
CA ARG A 13 3.52 2.79 -25.32
C ARG A 13 4.48 3.30 -24.26
N ASP A 14 5.70 3.66 -24.66
CA ASP A 14 6.71 4.20 -23.75
C ASP A 14 6.29 5.56 -23.18
N SER A 15 5.76 6.43 -24.04
CA SER A 15 5.21 7.73 -23.62
C SER A 15 4.03 7.58 -22.66
N LEU A 16 3.11 6.65 -22.90
CA LEU A 16 1.97 6.38 -22.03
C LEU A 16 2.41 5.81 -20.69
N SER A 17 3.36 4.87 -20.69
CA SER A 17 3.91 4.27 -19.45
C SER A 17 4.57 5.32 -18.57
N LEU A 18 5.36 6.22 -19.16
CA LEU A 18 6.01 7.33 -18.45
C LEU A 18 5.00 8.35 -17.91
N SER A 19 3.95 8.67 -18.68
CA SER A 19 2.87 9.56 -18.21
C SER A 19 2.13 8.97 -17.01
N LEU A 20 1.77 7.69 -17.06
CA LEU A 20 1.10 6.99 -15.96
C LEU A 20 1.99 6.77 -14.75
N ALA A 21 3.30 6.61 -14.95
CA ALA A 21 4.27 6.43 -13.86
C ALA A 21 4.24 7.58 -12.84
N SER A 22 3.84 8.78 -13.27
CA SER A 22 3.70 9.94 -12.38
C SER A 22 2.63 9.76 -11.29
N LYS A 23 1.69 8.83 -11.46
CA LYS A 23 0.68 8.49 -10.45
C LYS A 23 1.27 7.73 -9.26
N ASN A 24 2.40 7.04 -9.45
CA ASN A 24 3.10 6.39 -8.35
C ASN A 24 4.25 7.28 -7.88
N ARG A 25 4.23 7.69 -6.62
CA ARG A 25 5.17 8.68 -6.07
C ARG A 25 6.62 8.23 -6.14
N LEU A 26 6.90 7.00 -5.72
CA LEU A 26 8.27 6.49 -5.75
C LEU A 26 8.77 6.37 -7.18
N LEU A 27 7.97 5.83 -8.09
CA LEU A 27 8.36 5.70 -9.49
C LEU A 27 8.57 7.07 -10.14
N ALA A 28 7.73 8.06 -9.84
CA ALA A 28 7.91 9.44 -10.29
C ALA A 28 9.24 10.04 -9.83
N GLU A 29 9.64 9.78 -8.57
CA GLU A 29 10.97 10.19 -8.07
C GLU A 29 12.11 9.48 -8.80
N LEU A 30 12.00 8.16 -9.00
CA LEU A 30 13.02 7.37 -9.70
C LEU A 30 13.19 7.84 -11.15
N LEU A 31 12.11 8.25 -11.80
CA LEU A 31 12.11 8.76 -13.17
C LEU A 31 12.34 10.29 -13.27
N SER A 32 12.82 10.94 -12.22
CA SER A 32 13.02 12.40 -12.22
C SER A 32 14.14 12.87 -13.16
N THR A 33 15.13 12.02 -13.43
CA THR A 33 16.26 12.34 -14.35
C THR A 33 16.03 11.74 -15.74
N ALA A 34 16.59 12.38 -16.79
CA ALA A 34 16.53 11.84 -18.14
C ALA A 34 17.19 10.46 -18.24
N GLU A 35 18.36 10.30 -17.62
CA GLU A 35 19.10 9.03 -17.62
C GLU A 35 18.27 7.87 -17.04
N ALA A 36 17.56 8.10 -15.93
CA ALA A 36 16.71 7.08 -15.32
C ALA A 36 15.49 6.75 -16.20
N ARG A 37 14.90 7.76 -16.86
CA ARG A 37 13.81 7.55 -17.84
C ARG A 37 14.29 6.74 -19.05
N ASP A 38 15.43 7.09 -19.62
CA ASP A 38 16.00 6.38 -20.78
C ASP A 38 16.37 4.94 -20.43
N TYR A 39 16.82 4.72 -19.17
CA TYR A 39 17.20 3.39 -18.69
C TYR A 39 16.00 2.51 -18.33
N LEU A 40 15.02 3.01 -17.55
CA LEU A 40 13.88 2.21 -17.10
C LEU A 40 12.72 2.22 -18.10
N GLY A 41 12.50 3.33 -18.82
CA GLY A 41 11.34 3.53 -19.71
C GLY A 41 11.03 2.34 -20.61
N PRO A 42 11.98 1.80 -21.37
CA PRO A 42 11.76 0.66 -22.26
C PRO A 42 11.33 -0.63 -21.55
N HIS A 43 11.50 -0.71 -20.23
CA HIS A 43 11.23 -1.90 -19.43
C HIS A 43 9.93 -1.78 -18.60
N LEU A 44 9.30 -0.60 -18.58
CA LEU A 44 8.05 -0.37 -17.87
C LEU A 44 6.86 -0.99 -18.64
N LYS A 45 6.06 -1.81 -17.98
CA LYS A 45 4.87 -2.42 -18.56
C LYS A 45 3.64 -2.10 -17.74
N ILE A 46 2.60 -1.57 -18.39
CA ILE A 46 1.29 -1.39 -17.75
C ILE A 46 0.62 -2.76 -17.65
N VAL A 47 0.19 -3.11 -16.44
CA VAL A 47 -0.53 -4.35 -16.16
C VAL A 47 -1.80 -4.08 -15.37
N THR A 48 -2.82 -4.90 -15.57
CA THR A 48 -4.02 -4.91 -14.74
C THR A 48 -3.81 -5.91 -13.60
N LEU A 49 -4.09 -5.46 -12.39
CA LEU A 49 -4.11 -6.30 -11.19
C LEU A 49 -5.56 -6.62 -10.83
N GLU A 50 -5.91 -7.90 -10.82
CA GLU A 50 -7.25 -8.34 -10.48
C GLU A 50 -7.38 -8.57 -8.97
N ARG A 51 -8.52 -8.17 -8.39
CA ARG A 51 -8.80 -8.41 -6.97
C ARG A 51 -8.70 -9.91 -6.64
N ASN A 52 -8.09 -10.22 -5.50
CA ASN A 52 -7.77 -11.57 -5.02
C ASN A 52 -6.68 -12.31 -5.84
N GLN A 53 -6.07 -11.66 -6.82
CA GLN A 53 -4.88 -12.20 -7.49
C GLN A 53 -3.74 -12.30 -6.47
N VAL A 54 -3.07 -13.45 -6.43
CA VAL A 54 -1.80 -13.64 -5.73
C VAL A 54 -0.69 -13.26 -6.69
N LEU A 55 0.10 -12.26 -6.33
CA LEU A 55 1.29 -11.87 -7.10
C LEU A 55 2.47 -12.78 -6.78
N TYR A 56 2.65 -13.10 -5.51
CA TYR A 56 3.68 -14.01 -5.03
C TYR A 56 3.21 -14.71 -3.75
N GLU A 57 3.56 -15.98 -3.65
CA GLU A 57 3.43 -16.78 -2.44
C GLU A 57 4.72 -16.72 -1.59
N GLN A 58 4.62 -17.14 -0.35
CA GLN A 58 5.80 -17.28 0.50
C GLN A 58 6.72 -18.37 -0.08
N GLY A 59 7.97 -18.02 -0.33
CA GLY A 59 8.96 -18.91 -0.93
C GLY A 59 9.20 -18.66 -2.42
N ASP A 60 8.32 -17.95 -3.10
CA ASP A 60 8.51 -17.63 -4.52
C ASP A 60 9.70 -16.72 -4.75
N ARG A 61 10.34 -16.91 -5.91
CA ARG A 61 11.35 -15.96 -6.40
C ARG A 61 10.65 -14.75 -7.02
N ILE A 62 11.05 -13.56 -6.58
CA ILE A 62 10.50 -12.30 -7.10
C ILE A 62 11.30 -11.90 -8.34
N GLU A 63 10.70 -12.05 -9.51
CA GLU A 63 11.28 -11.62 -10.78
C GLU A 63 10.85 -10.21 -11.18
N TYR A 64 9.63 -9.82 -10.81
CA TYR A 64 9.03 -8.53 -11.13
C TYR A 64 8.65 -7.76 -9.87
N VAL A 65 8.83 -6.46 -9.93
CA VAL A 65 8.26 -5.52 -8.96
C VAL A 65 7.08 -4.80 -9.58
N TYR A 66 6.13 -4.38 -8.75
CA TYR A 66 4.91 -3.72 -9.20
C TYR A 66 4.76 -2.38 -8.49
N PHE A 67 4.55 -1.32 -9.25
CA PHE A 67 4.23 0.02 -8.77
C PHE A 67 2.74 0.27 -8.96
N PRO A 68 1.90 0.14 -7.93
CA PRO A 68 0.46 0.38 -8.03
C PRO A 68 0.18 1.84 -8.42
N LEU A 69 -0.83 2.07 -9.28
CA LEU A 69 -1.25 3.40 -9.72
C LEU A 69 -2.59 3.81 -9.08
N ASP A 70 -3.56 2.90 -9.11
CA ASP A 70 -4.90 3.00 -8.54
C ASP A 70 -5.37 1.67 -7.93
N SER A 71 -4.44 0.75 -7.75
CA SER A 71 -4.64 -0.54 -7.08
C SER A 71 -3.98 -0.54 -5.68
N ALA A 72 -4.31 -1.54 -4.88
CA ALA A 72 -3.66 -1.76 -3.59
C ALA A 72 -3.32 -3.24 -3.41
N VAL A 73 -2.13 -3.50 -2.86
CA VAL A 73 -1.63 -4.85 -2.58
C VAL A 73 -1.37 -5.00 -1.09
N SER A 74 -1.89 -6.07 -0.50
CA SER A 74 -1.64 -6.47 0.88
C SER A 74 -0.50 -7.48 0.94
N SER A 75 0.41 -7.28 1.88
CA SER A 75 1.37 -8.29 2.33
C SER A 75 0.76 -9.03 3.53
N LEU A 76 0.61 -10.34 3.40
CA LEU A 76 -0.08 -11.17 4.37
C LEU A 76 0.87 -12.16 5.04
N ALA A 77 0.84 -12.17 6.36
CA ALA A 77 1.32 -13.30 7.14
C ALA A 77 0.19 -14.35 7.25
N ILE A 78 0.51 -15.60 6.96
CA ILE A 78 -0.39 -16.73 7.12
C ILE A 78 0.18 -17.63 8.22
N MET A 79 -0.66 -17.91 9.22
CA MET A 79 -0.30 -18.77 10.34
C MET A 79 -0.59 -20.25 10.01
N GLU A 80 -0.05 -21.17 10.79
CA GLU A 80 -0.23 -22.61 10.58
C GLU A 80 -1.71 -23.06 10.67
N ASP A 81 -2.53 -22.34 11.44
CA ASP A 81 -3.98 -22.59 11.55
C ASP A 81 -4.79 -21.98 10.40
N GLY A 82 -4.12 -21.38 9.39
CA GLY A 82 -4.74 -20.73 8.24
C GLY A 82 -5.22 -19.30 8.51
N THR A 83 -5.07 -18.79 9.73
CA THR A 83 -5.40 -17.38 10.00
C THR A 83 -4.44 -16.46 9.26
N THR A 84 -4.98 -15.35 8.77
CA THR A 84 -4.20 -14.37 8.00
C THR A 84 -4.25 -13.00 8.67
N LEU A 85 -3.13 -12.28 8.59
CA LEU A 85 -3.03 -10.91 9.08
C LEU A 85 -2.31 -10.07 8.02
N GLU A 86 -2.85 -8.89 7.73
CA GLU A 86 -2.15 -7.93 6.90
C GLU A 86 -1.05 -7.24 7.70
N THR A 87 0.18 -7.38 7.26
CA THR A 87 1.33 -6.74 7.88
C THR A 87 1.63 -5.38 7.25
N LEU A 88 1.42 -5.28 5.93
CA LEU A 88 1.70 -4.09 5.14
C LEU A 88 0.68 -3.96 4.01
N MET A 89 0.32 -2.74 3.67
CA MET A 89 -0.43 -2.36 2.48
C MET A 89 0.42 -1.42 1.64
N VAL A 90 0.49 -1.67 0.34
CA VAL A 90 1.22 -0.83 -0.63
C VAL A 90 0.27 -0.38 -1.73
N GLY A 91 0.32 0.90 -2.06
CA GLY A 91 -0.40 1.53 -3.15
C GLY A 91 0.50 2.48 -3.95
N GLN A 92 -0.05 3.62 -4.35
CA GLN A 92 0.64 4.61 -5.18
C GLN A 92 1.89 5.26 -4.53
N GLU A 93 2.18 5.01 -3.24
CA GLU A 93 3.35 5.56 -2.55
C GLU A 93 4.65 4.81 -2.79
N GLY A 94 4.58 3.56 -3.30
CA GLY A 94 5.75 2.71 -3.36
C GLY A 94 5.63 1.55 -4.33
N PHE A 95 6.33 0.46 -4.05
CA PHE A 95 6.31 -0.73 -4.89
C PHE A 95 6.20 -2.03 -4.07
N VAL A 96 5.73 -3.07 -4.73
CA VAL A 96 5.59 -4.43 -4.20
C VAL A 96 6.74 -5.29 -4.71
N GLY A 97 7.29 -6.15 -3.85
CA GLY A 97 8.41 -7.02 -4.20
C GLY A 97 9.76 -6.56 -3.66
N ILE A 98 9.77 -5.81 -2.55
CA ILE A 98 10.98 -5.22 -1.95
C ILE A 98 12.08 -6.24 -1.63
N SER A 99 11.73 -7.50 -1.35
CA SER A 99 12.71 -8.57 -1.07
C SER A 99 13.59 -8.91 -2.28
N ALA A 100 13.17 -8.54 -3.50
CA ALA A 100 14.02 -8.67 -4.70
C ALA A 100 15.22 -7.73 -4.68
N ILE A 101 15.09 -6.60 -3.97
CA ILE A 101 16.10 -5.54 -3.94
C ILE A 101 16.91 -5.59 -2.63
N LEU A 102 16.24 -5.72 -1.48
CA LEU A 102 16.87 -5.65 -0.16
C LEU A 102 17.07 -7.02 0.49
N GLY A 103 17.10 -8.09 -0.27
CA GLY A 103 17.18 -9.43 0.31
C GLY A 103 17.67 -10.50 -0.65
N SER A 104 17.19 -11.71 -0.40
CA SER A 104 17.56 -12.90 -1.17
C SER A 104 16.80 -13.06 -2.50
N GLY A 105 15.91 -12.15 -2.84
CA GLY A 105 15.00 -12.28 -3.98
C GLY A 105 13.83 -13.24 -3.72
N ILE A 106 13.71 -13.75 -2.49
CA ILE A 106 12.64 -14.70 -2.10
C ILE A 106 11.54 -13.94 -1.35
N CYS A 107 10.31 -14.16 -1.76
CA CYS A 107 9.14 -13.60 -1.09
C CYS A 107 8.96 -14.22 0.30
N ARG A 108 8.82 -13.40 1.33
CA ARG A 108 8.68 -13.85 2.71
C ARG A 108 7.25 -13.89 3.20
N GLN A 109 6.34 -13.29 2.46
CA GLN A 109 4.92 -13.20 2.79
C GLN A 109 4.09 -13.36 1.51
N TRP A 110 2.79 -13.59 1.65
CA TRP A 110 1.90 -13.60 0.49
C TRP A 110 1.62 -12.16 0.05
N LEU A 111 1.83 -11.88 -1.23
CA LEU A 111 1.51 -10.59 -1.85
C LEU A 111 0.21 -10.72 -2.63
N TRP A 112 -0.84 -10.12 -2.10
CA TRP A 112 -2.22 -10.31 -2.54
C TRP A 112 -2.86 -9.00 -2.98
N VAL A 113 -3.46 -8.95 -4.15
CA VAL A 113 -4.18 -7.78 -4.66
C VAL A 113 -5.46 -7.58 -3.86
N LEU A 114 -5.50 -6.49 -3.09
CA LEU A 114 -6.64 -6.11 -2.25
C LEU A 114 -7.71 -5.37 -3.05
N VAL A 115 -7.29 -4.40 -3.85
CA VAL A 115 -8.16 -3.61 -4.74
C VAL A 115 -7.60 -3.72 -6.15
N SER A 116 -8.48 -4.13 -7.10
CA SER A 116 -8.13 -4.18 -8.52
C SER A 116 -7.83 -2.80 -9.07
N GLY A 117 -7.01 -2.76 -10.10
CA GLY A 117 -6.64 -1.53 -10.79
C GLY A 117 -5.42 -1.76 -11.66
N THR A 118 -4.69 -0.70 -11.95
CA THR A 118 -3.49 -0.73 -12.78
C THR A 118 -2.22 -0.61 -11.95
N ALA A 119 -1.14 -1.19 -12.46
CA ALA A 119 0.20 -1.04 -11.93
C ALA A 119 1.22 -0.94 -13.08
N ILE A 120 2.38 -0.38 -12.80
CA ILE A 120 3.56 -0.54 -13.64
C ILE A 120 4.35 -1.74 -13.13
N GLN A 121 4.57 -2.71 -14.00
CA GLN A 121 5.44 -3.87 -13.78
C GLN A 121 6.83 -3.58 -14.32
N LEU A 122 7.86 -3.98 -13.59
CA LEU A 122 9.27 -3.85 -13.96
C LEU A 122 10.03 -5.09 -13.51
N GLU A 123 10.93 -5.64 -14.34
CA GLU A 123 11.82 -6.69 -13.87
C GLU A 123 12.74 -6.16 -12.76
N ALA A 124 12.82 -6.90 -11.66
CA ALA A 124 13.56 -6.48 -10.47
C ALA A 124 15.03 -6.16 -10.74
N LYS A 125 15.67 -6.88 -11.67
CA LYS A 125 17.07 -6.66 -12.05
C LYS A 125 17.39 -5.24 -12.55
N PHE A 126 16.44 -4.59 -13.26
CA PHE A 126 16.64 -3.22 -13.76
C PHE A 126 16.54 -2.20 -12.61
N LEU A 127 15.62 -2.43 -11.69
CA LEU A 127 15.47 -1.58 -10.52
C LEU A 127 16.67 -1.71 -9.59
N ASP A 128 17.14 -2.93 -9.34
CA ASP A 128 18.35 -3.20 -8.54
C ASP A 128 19.58 -2.51 -9.13
N ALA A 129 19.80 -2.65 -10.43
CA ALA A 129 20.91 -2.02 -11.12
C ALA A 129 20.86 -0.47 -11.09
N LEU A 130 19.64 0.11 -11.08
CA LEU A 130 19.48 1.56 -10.91
C LEU A 130 19.94 2.00 -9.51
N PHE A 131 19.55 1.28 -8.46
CA PHE A 131 19.90 1.62 -7.08
C PHE A 131 21.41 1.50 -6.81
N VAL A 132 22.10 0.57 -7.48
CA VAL A 132 23.56 0.45 -7.39
C VAL A 132 24.28 1.65 -8.04
N LYS A 133 23.73 2.21 -9.12
CA LYS A 133 24.40 3.23 -9.94
C LYS A 133 23.96 4.66 -9.61
N ASN A 134 22.81 4.86 -8.97
CA ASN A 134 22.21 6.17 -8.76
C ASN A 134 21.92 6.42 -7.28
N GLU A 135 22.73 7.28 -6.66
CA GLU A 135 22.64 7.61 -5.23
C GLU A 135 21.26 8.24 -4.85
N ASN A 136 20.68 9.05 -5.74
CA ASN A 136 19.38 9.66 -5.46
C ASN A 136 18.26 8.62 -5.48
N ALA A 137 18.32 7.68 -6.44
CA ALA A 137 17.40 6.55 -6.48
C ALA A 137 17.54 5.70 -5.20
N LEU A 138 18.75 5.41 -4.76
CA LEU A 138 18.99 4.68 -3.51
C LEU A 138 18.42 5.44 -2.30
N LYS A 139 18.59 6.76 -2.23
CA LYS A 139 17.99 7.59 -1.14
C LYS A 139 16.46 7.51 -1.16
N SER A 140 15.82 7.50 -2.34
CA SER A 140 14.37 7.34 -2.45
C SER A 140 13.91 5.95 -1.98
N LEU A 141 14.64 4.89 -2.34
CA LEU A 141 14.40 3.54 -1.82
C LEU A 141 14.49 3.49 -0.29
N LEU A 142 15.54 4.06 0.29
CA LEU A 142 15.75 4.06 1.74
C LEU A 142 14.65 4.85 2.47
N ARG A 143 14.16 5.96 1.90
CA ARG A 143 13.01 6.70 2.45
C ARG A 143 11.74 5.85 2.42
N PHE A 144 11.46 5.17 1.30
CA PHE A 144 10.33 4.26 1.19
C PHE A 144 10.45 3.11 2.19
N TYR A 145 11.62 2.49 2.31
CA TYR A 145 11.85 1.42 3.28
C TYR A 145 11.66 1.87 4.72
N ARG A 146 12.17 3.06 5.10
CA ARG A 146 11.93 3.66 6.41
C ARG A 146 10.43 3.81 6.69
N SER A 147 9.66 4.33 5.72
CA SER A 147 8.22 4.51 5.89
C SER A 147 7.48 3.17 6.02
N THR A 148 7.95 2.14 5.32
CA THR A 148 7.43 0.77 5.44
C THR A 148 7.64 0.20 6.85
N ILE A 149 8.86 0.33 7.40
CA ILE A 149 9.16 -0.09 8.78
C ILE A 149 8.29 0.67 9.78
N ALA A 150 8.19 1.99 9.64
CA ALA A 150 7.37 2.83 10.53
C ALA A 150 5.90 2.41 10.48
N GLN A 151 5.36 2.11 9.29
CA GLN A 151 3.99 1.62 9.14
C GLN A 151 3.77 0.28 9.85
N VAL A 152 4.66 -0.70 9.64
CA VAL A 152 4.59 -2.02 10.30
C VAL A 152 4.68 -1.86 11.82
N SER A 153 5.62 -1.07 12.32
CA SER A 153 5.80 -0.79 13.76
C SER A 153 4.55 -0.14 14.36
N GLN A 154 3.98 0.87 13.68
CA GLN A 154 2.78 1.56 14.17
C GLN A 154 1.55 0.65 14.15
N ARG A 155 1.46 -0.29 13.20
CA ARG A 155 0.40 -1.30 13.18
C ARG A 155 0.49 -2.26 14.37
N CYS A 156 1.69 -2.64 14.80
CA CYS A 156 1.85 -3.45 16.02
C CYS A 156 1.26 -2.73 17.23
N VAL A 157 1.57 -1.43 17.41
CA VAL A 157 1.00 -0.61 18.49
C VAL A 157 -0.53 -0.51 18.35
N CYS A 158 -1.01 -0.19 17.14
CA CYS A 158 -2.44 -0.06 16.86
C CYS A 158 -3.21 -1.34 17.18
N ASN A 159 -2.67 -2.49 16.80
CA ASN A 159 -3.31 -3.81 17.03
C ASN A 159 -3.43 -4.17 18.50
N THR A 160 -2.52 -3.67 19.36
CA THR A 160 -2.49 -3.99 20.80
C THR A 160 -3.22 -2.98 21.67
N ARG A 161 -3.35 -1.73 21.22
CA ARG A 161 -3.84 -0.60 22.04
C ARG A 161 -5.21 -0.08 21.66
N HIS A 162 -5.63 -0.28 20.40
CA HIS A 162 -6.83 0.36 19.88
C HIS A 162 -7.96 -0.62 19.62
N THR A 163 -9.19 -0.11 19.69
CA THR A 163 -10.40 -0.90 19.46
C THR A 163 -10.50 -1.35 17.99
N VAL A 164 -11.37 -2.33 17.73
CA VAL A 164 -11.64 -2.78 16.35
C VAL A 164 -12.18 -1.62 15.50
N MET A 165 -12.96 -0.72 16.08
CA MET A 165 -13.50 0.44 15.38
C MET A 165 -12.39 1.41 14.97
N ASP A 166 -11.51 1.79 15.89
CA ASP A 166 -10.37 2.68 15.61
C ASP A 166 -9.48 2.12 14.49
N ARG A 167 -9.21 0.81 14.57
CA ARG A 167 -8.40 0.08 13.60
C ARG A 167 -9.07 0.00 12.24
N LEU A 168 -10.39 -0.17 12.20
CA LEU A 168 -11.17 -0.17 10.96
C LEU A 168 -11.14 1.20 10.30
N CYS A 169 -11.36 2.28 11.05
CA CYS A 169 -11.28 3.65 10.52
C CYS A 169 -9.88 3.94 9.95
N CYS A 170 -8.85 3.64 10.72
CA CYS A 170 -7.45 3.81 10.30
C CYS A 170 -7.16 3.03 9.00
N TRP A 171 -7.58 1.77 8.92
CA TRP A 171 -7.34 0.90 7.78
C TRP A 171 -8.09 1.38 6.52
N LEU A 172 -9.36 1.78 6.65
CA LEU A 172 -10.15 2.32 5.55
C LEU A 172 -9.55 3.62 4.99
N LEU A 173 -9.12 4.52 5.86
CA LEU A 173 -8.44 5.76 5.46
C LEU A 173 -7.12 5.48 4.73
N MET A 174 -6.32 4.56 5.27
CA MET A 174 -5.06 4.13 4.65
C MET A 174 -5.28 3.52 3.26
N LEU A 175 -6.36 2.76 3.08
CA LEU A 175 -6.73 2.17 1.79
C LEU A 175 -7.22 3.26 0.81
N HIS A 176 -8.12 4.12 1.26
CA HIS A 176 -8.64 5.23 0.47
C HIS A 176 -7.54 6.17 -0.03
N ASP A 177 -6.56 6.48 0.81
CA ASP A 177 -5.41 7.31 0.42
C ASP A 177 -4.56 6.69 -0.70
N ARG A 178 -4.56 5.35 -0.82
CA ARG A 178 -3.76 4.60 -1.81
C ARG A 178 -4.47 4.40 -3.13
N VAL A 179 -5.79 4.25 -3.07
CA VAL A 179 -6.61 3.91 -4.25
C VAL A 179 -7.25 5.15 -4.85
N GLY A 180 -7.61 6.13 -4.00
CA GLY A 180 -8.29 7.37 -4.43
C GLY A 180 -9.77 7.17 -4.80
N ASP A 181 -10.34 5.98 -4.58
CA ASP A 181 -11.76 5.67 -4.84
C ASP A 181 -12.47 5.39 -3.52
N SER A 182 -13.62 6.06 -3.34
CA SER A 182 -14.48 5.85 -2.18
C SER A 182 -15.31 4.56 -2.27
N ASN A 183 -15.43 3.93 -3.45
CA ASN A 183 -16.18 2.70 -3.67
C ASN A 183 -15.26 1.48 -3.58
N LEU A 184 -15.36 0.75 -2.50
CA LEU A 184 -14.47 -0.35 -2.17
C LEU A 184 -15.26 -1.67 -2.12
N ARG A 185 -14.78 -2.69 -2.83
CA ARG A 185 -15.34 -4.05 -2.75
C ARG A 185 -14.65 -4.80 -1.61
N LEU A 186 -15.23 -4.77 -0.42
CA LEU A 186 -14.65 -5.34 0.80
C LEU A 186 -15.72 -6.17 1.52
N THR A 187 -15.47 -7.45 1.76
CA THR A 187 -16.37 -8.24 2.62
C THR A 187 -15.97 -8.08 4.09
N GLN A 188 -16.91 -8.23 5.02
CA GLN A 188 -16.61 -8.18 6.47
C GLN A 188 -15.60 -9.26 6.87
N GLU A 189 -15.65 -10.42 6.23
CA GLU A 189 -14.69 -11.51 6.45
C GLU A 189 -13.28 -11.10 6.03
N MET A 190 -13.16 -10.48 4.83
CA MET A 190 -11.88 -9.99 4.35
C MET A 190 -11.31 -8.91 5.29
N ILE A 191 -12.14 -7.94 5.70
CA ILE A 191 -11.71 -6.90 6.65
C ILE A 191 -11.27 -7.53 7.98
N ALA A 192 -12.04 -8.49 8.49
CA ALA A 192 -11.74 -9.19 9.74
C ALA A 192 -10.38 -9.90 9.67
N SER A 193 -10.13 -10.62 8.59
CA SER A 193 -8.85 -11.28 8.30
C SER A 193 -7.69 -10.26 8.25
N ARG A 194 -7.86 -9.14 7.54
CA ARG A 194 -6.81 -8.10 7.42
C ARG A 194 -6.48 -7.43 8.74
N LEU A 195 -7.48 -7.24 9.60
CA LEU A 195 -7.31 -6.60 10.89
C LEU A 195 -7.00 -7.58 12.03
N GLY A 196 -7.00 -8.90 11.78
CA GLY A 196 -6.88 -9.89 12.85
C GLY A 196 -7.99 -9.72 13.89
N ALA A 197 -9.21 -9.51 13.45
CA ALA A 197 -10.38 -9.30 14.29
C ALA A 197 -11.45 -10.35 14.03
N ARG A 198 -12.38 -10.55 14.98
CA ARG A 198 -13.54 -11.40 14.72
C ARG A 198 -14.52 -10.68 13.79
N ARG A 199 -15.13 -11.41 12.84
CA ARG A 199 -16.14 -10.87 11.92
C ARG A 199 -17.25 -10.11 12.63
N ALA A 200 -17.73 -10.64 13.77
CA ALA A 200 -18.75 -9.96 14.58
C ALA A 200 -18.32 -8.56 15.05
N GLY A 201 -17.03 -8.39 15.43
CA GLY A 201 -16.48 -7.09 15.79
C GLY A 201 -16.48 -6.10 14.61
N ILE A 202 -16.16 -6.58 13.41
CA ILE A 202 -16.25 -5.76 12.19
C ILE A 202 -17.70 -5.38 11.88
N THR A 203 -18.65 -6.31 12.05
CA THR A 203 -20.08 -6.03 11.83
C THR A 203 -20.56 -4.91 12.75
N VAL A 204 -20.20 -4.96 14.05
CA VAL A 204 -20.56 -3.92 15.03
C VAL A 204 -19.91 -2.59 14.67
N ALA A 205 -18.61 -2.58 14.41
CA ALA A 205 -17.87 -1.36 14.07
C ALA A 205 -18.42 -0.70 12.78
N ALA A 206 -18.67 -1.49 11.74
CA ALA A 206 -19.27 -0.99 10.50
C ALA A 206 -20.70 -0.45 10.72
N GLY A 207 -21.49 -1.08 11.57
CA GLY A 207 -22.83 -0.59 11.95
C GLY A 207 -22.77 0.78 12.62
N VAL A 208 -21.82 1.00 13.53
CA VAL A 208 -21.60 2.30 14.17
C VAL A 208 -21.20 3.35 13.13
N LEU A 209 -20.25 3.02 12.22
CA LEU A 209 -19.83 3.96 11.17
C LEU A 209 -20.95 4.31 10.19
N GLN A 210 -21.86 3.37 9.89
CA GLN A 210 -23.07 3.65 9.11
C GLN A 210 -24.03 4.59 9.86
N ALA A 211 -24.25 4.37 11.17
CA ALA A 211 -25.08 5.25 12.00
C ALA A 211 -24.48 6.68 12.08
N MET A 212 -23.15 6.81 12.04
CA MET A 212 -22.44 8.08 11.95
C MET A 212 -22.41 8.68 10.53
N GLN A 213 -23.01 8.03 9.54
CA GLN A 213 -23.00 8.41 8.12
C GLN A 213 -21.58 8.51 7.53
N ALA A 214 -20.60 7.87 8.13
CA ALA A 214 -19.24 7.85 7.64
C ALA A 214 -19.05 6.94 6.43
N ILE A 215 -19.81 5.85 6.39
CA ILE A 215 -19.80 4.85 5.32
C ILE A 215 -21.21 4.37 5.00
N GLU A 216 -21.40 3.92 3.77
CA GLU A 216 -22.47 3.00 3.38
C GLU A 216 -21.89 1.62 3.15
N TYR A 217 -22.50 0.58 3.73
CA TYR A 217 -21.96 -0.77 3.59
C TYR A 217 -23.06 -1.79 3.35
N ARG A 218 -23.12 -2.33 2.15
CA ARG A 218 -24.13 -3.31 1.75
C ARG A 218 -23.54 -4.39 0.84
N ARG A 219 -23.74 -5.67 1.20
CA ARG A 219 -23.40 -6.85 0.39
C ARG A 219 -21.93 -6.85 -0.11
N GLY A 220 -20.98 -6.48 0.74
CA GLY A 220 -19.57 -6.44 0.37
C GLY A 220 -19.16 -5.24 -0.49
N GLN A 221 -20.05 -4.27 -0.67
CA GLN A 221 -19.76 -2.96 -1.23
C GLN A 221 -19.70 -1.96 -0.07
N LEU A 222 -18.57 -1.30 0.07
CA LEU A 222 -18.36 -0.24 1.06
C LEU A 222 -18.12 1.06 0.30
N HIS A 223 -18.90 2.07 0.62
CA HIS A 223 -18.72 3.43 0.13
C HIS A 223 -18.37 4.36 1.29
N ILE A 224 -17.29 5.11 1.18
CA ILE A 224 -16.92 6.16 2.14
C ILE A 224 -17.72 7.41 1.77
N THR A 225 -18.71 7.74 2.60
CA THR A 225 -19.60 8.90 2.40
C THR A 225 -18.99 10.17 2.95
N GLU A 226 -18.54 10.13 4.22
CA GLU A 226 -18.01 11.29 4.92
C GLU A 226 -16.61 10.97 5.49
N ARG A 227 -15.59 11.23 4.66
CA ARG A 227 -14.19 10.95 5.03
C ARG A 227 -13.77 11.63 6.34
N GLU A 228 -14.20 12.88 6.57
CA GLU A 228 -13.85 13.61 7.79
C GLU A 228 -14.40 12.95 9.05
N VAL A 229 -15.54 12.26 8.96
CA VAL A 229 -16.09 11.49 10.09
C VAL A 229 -15.19 10.30 10.40
N LEU A 230 -14.68 9.59 9.38
CA LEU A 230 -13.70 8.53 9.57
C LEU A 230 -12.41 9.06 10.19
N GLU A 231 -11.92 10.24 9.76
CA GLU A 231 -10.69 10.84 10.29
C GLU A 231 -10.84 11.22 11.77
N ARG A 232 -12.00 11.71 12.18
CA ARG A 232 -12.30 11.99 13.61
C ARG A 232 -12.46 10.72 14.46
N ALA A 233 -12.93 9.64 13.86
CA ALA A 233 -13.13 8.35 14.53
C ALA A 233 -11.88 7.46 14.53
N ALA A 234 -10.85 7.81 13.73
CA ALA A 234 -9.62 7.06 13.68
C ALA A 234 -8.70 7.40 14.85
N CYS A 235 -7.92 6.42 15.29
CA CYS A 235 -6.84 6.66 16.24
C CYS A 235 -5.69 7.47 15.61
N GLU A 236 -4.83 8.03 16.45
CA GLU A 236 -3.63 8.76 16.07
C GLU A 236 -2.70 7.99 15.15
N CYS A 237 -2.78 6.66 15.14
CA CYS A 237 -1.98 5.79 14.29
C CYS A 237 -2.16 6.11 12.81
N TYR A 238 -3.36 6.52 12.38
CA TYR A 238 -3.59 6.96 11.01
C TYR A 238 -2.70 8.17 10.65
N THR A 239 -2.72 9.22 11.47
CA THR A 239 -1.93 10.43 11.23
C THR A 239 -0.43 10.14 11.23
N ILE A 240 0.04 9.29 12.15
CA ILE A 240 1.45 8.89 12.23
C ILE A 240 1.86 8.17 10.94
N MET A 241 1.12 7.13 10.55
CA MET A 241 1.43 6.37 9.34
C MET A 241 1.30 7.21 8.07
N LYS A 242 0.27 8.06 7.96
CA LYS A 242 0.08 8.98 6.84
C LYS A 242 1.28 9.90 6.65
N ASN A 243 1.78 10.51 7.72
CA ASN A 243 2.94 11.40 7.65
C ASN A 243 4.21 10.67 7.20
N GLU A 244 4.40 9.41 7.62
CA GLU A 244 5.55 8.62 7.21
C GLU A 244 5.55 8.30 5.70
N TYR A 245 4.45 7.83 5.13
CA TYR A 245 4.42 7.51 3.71
C TYR A 245 4.25 8.73 2.80
N GLN A 246 3.81 9.88 3.34
CA GLN A 246 3.84 11.16 2.65
C GLN A 246 5.17 11.89 2.81
N PHE A 247 6.10 11.32 3.60
CA PHE A 247 7.38 11.93 3.96
C PHE A 247 7.24 13.29 4.66
N ASN A 248 6.11 13.53 5.30
CA ASN A 248 5.84 14.73 6.06
C ASN A 248 6.50 14.64 7.44
N PRO A 249 6.97 15.75 8.01
CA PRO A 249 7.44 15.75 9.39
C PRO A 249 6.29 15.45 10.35
N LEU A 250 6.56 14.69 11.42
CA LEU A 250 5.57 14.46 12.47
C LEU A 250 5.11 15.78 13.07
N PRO A 251 3.82 15.92 13.42
CA PRO A 251 3.27 17.08 14.10
C PRO A 251 4.09 17.43 15.35
N SER A 252 4.25 18.71 15.66
CA SER A 252 5.06 19.21 16.79
C SER A 252 4.66 18.62 18.14
N ARG A 253 3.36 18.33 18.34
CA ARG A 253 2.83 17.68 19.55
C ARG A 253 3.50 16.32 19.84
N TRP A 254 3.97 15.60 18.82
CA TRP A 254 4.65 14.32 18.99
C TRP A 254 6.15 14.47 19.28
N ARG A 255 6.76 15.57 18.89
CA ARG A 255 8.18 15.86 19.18
C ARG A 255 8.43 16.14 20.66
N ASN A 256 7.43 16.66 21.36
CA ASN A 256 7.54 17.05 22.77
C ASN A 256 7.13 15.92 23.74
N SER A 257 6.59 14.82 23.27
CA SER A 257 6.13 13.71 24.12
C SER A 257 7.26 12.87 24.73
N PHE A 258 8.51 13.05 24.29
CA PHE A 258 9.68 12.38 24.86
C PHE A 258 10.15 12.95 26.22
N SER A 259 9.63 14.09 26.66
CA SER A 259 9.95 14.65 27.97
C SER A 259 9.38 13.83 29.14
N PHE A 260 8.45 12.91 28.90
CA PHE A 260 7.87 12.03 29.92
C PHE A 260 8.75 10.83 30.30
N LEU A 261 9.76 10.49 29.51
CA LEU A 261 10.66 9.36 29.82
C LEU A 261 11.86 9.74 30.65
N ALA A 262 12.04 11.03 30.97
CA ALA A 262 13.19 11.53 31.73
C ALA A 262 12.97 11.62 33.27
N VAL A 263 11.86 11.07 33.76
CA VAL A 263 11.55 11.12 35.21
C VAL A 263 11.23 9.74 35.72
N HIS A 264 12.22 8.89 35.85
CA HIS A 264 12.29 7.78 36.83
C HIS A 264 13.71 7.19 36.74
N GLU A 265 14.70 7.94 37.29
CA GLU A 265 15.89 7.39 37.96
C GLU A 265 15.70 7.49 39.47
#